data_1ee44332b805ea446f4cb364feaca763
#
_entry.id   1ee44332b805ea446f4cb364feaca763
#
_cell.length_a   1.000
_cell.length_b   1.000
_cell.length_c   1.000
_cell.angle_alpha   90.00
_cell.angle_beta   90.00
_cell.angle_gamma   90.00
#
_symmetry.space_group_name_H-M   'P 1'
#
loop_
_entity.id
_entity.type
_entity.pdbx_description
1 polymer ?
#
loop_
_entity_poly.entity_id
_entity_poly.type
_entity_poly.pdbx_seq_one_letter_code
_entity_poly.pdbx_strand_id
1 'polypeptide(L)'
;MAERRLGQRSKRRAELWIRHYERRRRVRRLLREAAWDILKSPNFNFTKQHIQHGNMTVNAHCIRVAECSITISEKLGISCRRREMIRGALLHDYFLYDWHKKDRINPHRLHGFFHPGTALANASREYALTPREKDIIKKHMWPLTIIPPMCREAWIVTAADKWCSFMETLRLHKGHGAVSIKREQGTDVRKAEESVAADKKRVEGKRAEIIG
;
A
#
# COMPACT_ATOMS: atom_id res chain seq x y z
N MET A 1 27.61 31.94 14.77
CA MET A 1 26.14 31.86 14.58
C MET A 1 25.74 30.88 13.47
N ALA A 2 26.43 30.84 12.32
CA ALA A 2 26.12 29.95 11.19
C ALA A 2 26.33 28.46 11.51
N GLU A 3 27.40 28.08 12.17
CA GLU A 3 27.70 26.68 12.53
C GLU A 3 26.67 26.06 13.49
N ARG A 4 26.18 26.81 14.47
CA ARG A 4 25.10 26.35 15.38
C ARG A 4 23.79 26.08 14.61
N ARG A 5 23.48 26.90 13.59
CA ARG A 5 22.28 26.70 12.72
C ARG A 5 22.43 25.48 11.82
N LEU A 6 23.62 25.19 11.32
CA LEU A 6 23.92 23.98 10.53
C LEU A 6 23.78 22.71 11.37
N GLY A 7 24.32 22.70 12.59
CA GLY A 7 24.19 21.57 13.51
C GLY A 7 22.72 21.30 13.90
N GLN A 8 21.93 22.34 14.15
CA GLN A 8 20.50 22.19 14.46
C GLN A 8 19.67 21.65 13.28
N ARG A 9 19.97 22.09 12.04
CA ARG A 9 19.33 21.56 10.84
C ARG A 9 19.64 20.09 10.61
N SER A 10 20.89 19.66 10.83
CA SER A 10 21.31 18.27 10.71
C SER A 10 20.61 17.39 11.76
N LYS A 11 20.57 17.79 13.02
CA LYS A 11 19.87 17.09 14.11
C LYS A 11 18.38 16.91 13.79
N ARG A 12 17.70 17.98 13.36
CA ARG A 12 16.28 17.94 12.97
C ARG A 12 15.99 17.01 11.79
N ARG A 13 16.88 16.97 10.78
CA ARG A 13 16.77 16.03 9.65
C ARG A 13 16.94 14.58 10.10
N ALA A 14 17.88 14.31 11.00
CA ALA A 14 18.09 12.98 11.55
C ALA A 14 16.87 12.50 12.37
N GLU A 15 16.32 13.34 13.23
CA GLU A 15 15.11 13.03 13.99
C GLU A 15 13.89 12.76 13.10
N LEU A 16 13.70 13.54 12.02
CA LEU A 16 12.63 13.33 11.07
C LEU A 16 12.81 11.99 10.32
N TRP A 17 14.05 11.65 9.97
CA TRP A 17 14.36 10.39 9.33
C TRP A 17 14.12 9.19 10.25
N ILE A 18 14.54 9.26 11.53
CA ILE A 18 14.30 8.22 12.54
C ILE A 18 12.78 8.00 12.73
N ARG A 19 12.01 9.09 12.93
CA ARG A 19 10.54 9.01 13.06
C ARG A 19 9.88 8.38 11.84
N HIS A 20 10.35 8.73 10.63
CA HIS A 20 9.85 8.14 9.39
C HIS A 20 10.16 6.64 9.31
N TYR A 21 11.37 6.24 9.65
CA TYR A 21 11.79 4.84 9.67
C TYR A 21 11.00 4.01 10.68
N GLU A 22 10.88 4.47 11.92
CA GLU A 22 10.11 3.78 12.98
C GLU A 22 8.63 3.62 12.59
N ARG A 23 8.04 4.67 11.99
CA ARG A 23 6.68 4.60 11.48
C ARG A 23 6.54 3.54 10.39
N ARG A 24 7.41 3.51 9.39
CA ARG A 24 7.37 2.50 8.32
C ARG A 24 7.52 1.09 8.88
N ARG A 25 8.42 0.90 9.82
CA ARG A 25 8.63 -0.38 10.50
C ARG A 25 7.39 -0.83 11.27
N ARG A 26 6.75 0.09 11.98
CA ARG A 26 5.49 -0.16 12.70
C ARG A 26 4.37 -0.54 11.72
N VAL A 27 4.18 0.19 10.64
CA VAL A 27 3.15 -0.08 9.65
C VAL A 27 3.35 -1.46 9.02
N ARG A 28 4.57 -1.82 8.63
CA ARG A 28 4.88 -3.16 8.10
C ARG A 28 4.58 -4.27 9.09
N ARG A 29 4.80 -4.03 10.39
CA ARG A 29 4.43 -4.98 11.43
C ARG A 29 2.92 -5.15 11.50
N LEU A 30 2.16 -4.06 11.53
CA LEU A 30 0.69 -4.08 11.55
C LEU A 30 0.10 -4.83 10.35
N LEU A 31 0.66 -4.62 9.15
CA LEU A 31 0.24 -5.35 7.95
C LEU A 31 0.45 -6.85 8.11
N ARG A 32 1.62 -7.27 8.61
CA ARG A 32 1.92 -8.70 8.84
C ARG A 32 1.02 -9.31 9.91
N GLU A 33 0.81 -8.64 11.02
CA GLU A 33 -0.06 -9.12 12.10
C GLU A 33 -1.52 -9.26 11.65
N ALA A 34 -2.00 -8.35 10.82
CA ALA A 34 -3.38 -8.34 10.38
C ALA A 34 -3.69 -9.31 9.22
N ALA A 35 -2.72 -9.53 8.31
CA ALA A 35 -2.99 -10.14 7.02
C ALA A 35 -1.81 -10.99 6.50
N TRP A 36 -1.14 -11.74 7.38
CA TRP A 36 -0.03 -12.60 6.99
C TRP A 36 -0.44 -13.67 5.98
N ASP A 37 -1.63 -14.23 6.13
CA ASP A 37 -2.27 -15.16 5.22
C ASP A 37 -2.36 -14.60 3.79
N ILE A 38 -2.84 -13.35 3.65
CA ILE A 38 -2.95 -12.66 2.36
C ILE A 38 -1.56 -12.36 1.79
N LEU A 39 -0.67 -11.79 2.58
CA LEU A 39 0.67 -11.38 2.12
C LEU A 39 1.54 -12.54 1.65
N LYS A 40 1.31 -13.76 2.16
CA LYS A 40 1.97 -14.99 1.74
C LYS A 40 1.27 -15.73 0.61
N SER A 41 0.02 -15.40 0.31
CA SER A 41 -0.76 -16.09 -0.70
C SER A 41 -0.06 -16.04 -2.07
N PRO A 42 0.08 -17.18 -2.77
CA PRO A 42 0.59 -17.21 -4.14
C PRO A 42 -0.24 -16.31 -5.07
N ASN A 43 -1.57 -16.32 -4.94
CA ASN A 43 -2.47 -15.52 -5.77
C ASN A 43 -2.33 -14.03 -5.50
N PHE A 44 -2.19 -13.59 -4.24
CA PHE A 44 -1.89 -12.19 -3.94
C PHE A 44 -0.51 -11.78 -4.49
N ASN A 45 0.48 -12.67 -4.44
CA ASN A 45 1.79 -12.42 -5.04
C ASN A 45 1.75 -12.42 -6.57
N PHE A 46 0.84 -13.17 -7.19
CA PHE A 46 0.62 -13.17 -8.64
C PHE A 46 0.18 -11.79 -9.15
N THR A 47 -0.53 -10.99 -8.34
CA THR A 47 -0.92 -9.61 -8.69
C THR A 47 0.26 -8.66 -8.89
N LYS A 48 1.51 -9.06 -8.55
CA LYS A 48 2.74 -8.35 -8.92
C LYS A 48 3.01 -8.32 -10.43
N GLN A 49 2.39 -9.22 -11.18
CA GLN A 49 2.53 -9.29 -12.64
C GLN A 49 1.53 -8.38 -13.38
N HIS A 50 0.53 -7.85 -12.68
CA HIS A 50 -0.51 -7.00 -13.24
C HIS A 50 -0.26 -5.54 -12.90
N ILE A 51 -0.31 -4.69 -13.92
CA ILE A 51 -0.14 -3.24 -13.75
C ILE A 51 -1.48 -2.61 -13.37
N GLN A 52 -1.48 -1.77 -12.35
CA GLN A 52 -2.66 -1.00 -11.93
C GLN A 52 -2.67 0.38 -12.61
N HIS A 53 -1.64 1.19 -12.35
CA HIS A 53 -1.48 2.51 -12.92
C HIS A 53 -0.02 2.75 -13.28
N GLY A 54 0.26 3.06 -14.55
CA GLY A 54 1.62 3.32 -15.04
C GLY A 54 2.57 2.17 -14.79
N ASN A 55 3.54 2.34 -13.89
CA ASN A 55 4.49 1.30 -13.49
C ASN A 55 4.15 0.64 -12.14
N MET A 56 2.99 0.99 -11.55
CA MET A 56 2.56 0.46 -10.28
C MET A 56 1.81 -0.85 -10.47
N THR A 57 2.25 -1.91 -9.80
CA THR A 57 1.55 -3.20 -9.82
C THR A 57 0.35 -3.18 -8.89
N VAL A 58 -0.66 -4.01 -9.16
CA VAL A 58 -1.85 -4.19 -8.29
C VAL A 58 -1.43 -4.54 -6.87
N ASN A 59 -0.48 -5.46 -6.69
CA ASN A 59 0.07 -5.81 -5.38
C ASN A 59 0.63 -4.60 -4.62
N ALA A 60 1.49 -3.81 -5.28
CA ALA A 60 2.12 -2.65 -4.67
C ALA A 60 1.11 -1.55 -4.35
N HIS A 61 0.10 -1.34 -5.21
CA HIS A 61 -1.01 -0.43 -5.00
C HIS A 61 -1.82 -0.83 -3.75
N CYS A 62 -2.27 -2.07 -3.66
CA CYS A 62 -3.03 -2.57 -2.51
C CYS A 62 -2.28 -2.41 -1.18
N ILE A 63 -0.98 -2.73 -1.15
CA ILE A 63 -0.14 -2.51 0.04
C ILE A 63 -0.09 -1.02 0.39
N ARG A 64 0.08 -0.16 -0.59
CA ARG A 64 0.13 1.29 -0.40
C ARG A 64 -1.19 1.87 0.11
N VAL A 65 -2.32 1.39 -0.42
CA VAL A 65 -3.65 1.78 0.06
C VAL A 65 -3.84 1.36 1.52
N ALA A 66 -3.42 0.15 1.89
CA ALA A 66 -3.47 -0.31 3.29
C ALA A 66 -2.58 0.55 4.22
N GLU A 67 -1.35 0.90 3.81
CA GLU A 67 -0.47 1.80 4.55
C GLU A 67 -1.06 3.22 4.69
N CYS A 68 -1.68 3.72 3.62
CA CYS A 68 -2.36 5.02 3.62
C CYS A 68 -3.58 5.03 4.54
N SER A 69 -4.39 3.97 4.52
CA SER A 69 -5.55 3.80 5.40
C SER A 69 -5.19 3.81 6.88
N ILE A 70 -4.11 3.10 7.26
CA ILE A 70 -3.56 3.15 8.63
C ILE A 70 -3.18 4.60 8.99
N THR A 71 -2.52 5.29 8.07
CA THR A 71 -2.07 6.66 8.29
C THR A 71 -3.22 7.63 8.48
N ILE A 72 -4.26 7.53 7.66
CA ILE A 72 -5.46 8.38 7.72
C ILE A 72 -6.16 8.14 9.06
N SER A 73 -6.43 6.88 9.41
CA SER A 73 -7.13 6.56 10.66
C SER A 73 -6.39 7.06 11.90
N GLU A 74 -5.06 6.95 11.93
CA GLU A 74 -4.24 7.42 13.04
C GLU A 74 -4.14 8.96 13.12
N LYS A 75 -3.93 9.64 11.99
CA LYS A 75 -3.85 11.10 11.96
C LYS A 75 -5.15 11.79 12.33
N LEU A 76 -6.27 11.19 11.95
CA LEU A 76 -7.59 11.74 12.25
C LEU A 76 -8.19 11.20 13.56
N GLY A 77 -7.48 10.34 14.30
CA GLY A 77 -7.96 9.76 15.54
C GLY A 77 -9.21 8.88 15.35
N ILE A 78 -9.43 8.32 14.14
CA ILE A 78 -10.62 7.53 13.86
C ILE A 78 -10.47 6.13 14.46
N SER A 79 -11.33 5.82 15.46
CA SER A 79 -11.42 4.46 15.97
C SER A 79 -12.04 3.53 14.93
N CYS A 80 -11.33 2.47 14.56
CA CYS A 80 -11.74 1.52 13.54
C CYS A 80 -11.26 0.10 13.85
N ARG A 81 -11.88 -0.89 13.24
CA ARG A 81 -11.45 -2.29 13.28
C ARG A 81 -10.26 -2.48 12.34
N ARG A 82 -9.07 -2.17 12.85
CA ARG A 82 -7.82 -2.08 12.07
C ARG A 82 -7.52 -3.32 11.25
N ARG A 83 -7.71 -4.52 11.81
CA ARG A 83 -7.48 -5.78 11.09
C ARG A 83 -8.37 -5.88 9.85
N GLU A 84 -9.67 -5.65 10.00
CA GLU A 84 -10.64 -5.71 8.90
C GLU A 84 -10.35 -4.63 7.84
N MET A 85 -9.99 -3.41 8.27
CA MET A 85 -9.59 -2.33 7.37
C MET A 85 -8.37 -2.71 6.53
N ILE A 86 -7.32 -3.25 7.15
CA ILE A 86 -6.09 -3.67 6.47
C ILE A 86 -6.38 -4.77 5.47
N ARG A 87 -7.11 -5.81 5.86
CA ARG A 87 -7.44 -6.95 5.00
C ARG A 87 -8.32 -6.52 3.82
N GLY A 88 -9.34 -5.71 4.08
CA GLY A 88 -10.17 -5.13 3.04
C GLY A 88 -9.38 -4.28 2.06
N ALA A 89 -8.45 -3.44 2.56
CA ALA A 89 -7.57 -2.63 1.72
C ALA A 89 -6.59 -3.46 0.88
N LEU A 90 -6.09 -4.60 1.38
CA LEU A 90 -5.23 -5.49 0.60
C LEU A 90 -6.00 -6.23 -0.49
N LEU A 91 -7.28 -6.46 -0.30
CA LEU A 91 -8.12 -7.25 -1.19
C LEU A 91 -9.08 -6.41 -2.06
N HIS A 92 -9.08 -5.07 -1.95
CA HIS A 92 -10.06 -4.23 -2.67
C HIS A 92 -9.94 -4.39 -4.19
N ASP A 93 -8.73 -4.57 -4.72
CA ASP A 93 -8.40 -4.80 -6.12
C ASP A 93 -7.87 -6.22 -6.38
N TYR A 94 -8.43 -7.22 -5.68
CA TYR A 94 -8.04 -8.62 -5.83
C TYR A 94 -8.63 -9.25 -7.09
N PHE A 95 -8.31 -8.66 -8.24
CA PHE A 95 -8.59 -9.25 -9.54
C PHE A 95 -7.31 -9.93 -10.08
N LEU A 96 -7.46 -11.13 -10.63
CA LEU A 96 -6.36 -12.01 -11.05
C LEU A 96 -6.22 -12.04 -12.57
N TYR A 97 -6.42 -10.89 -13.23
CA TYR A 97 -6.28 -10.74 -14.68
C TYR A 97 -5.67 -9.39 -15.04
N ASP A 98 -5.05 -9.32 -16.21
CA ASP A 98 -4.53 -8.07 -16.76
C ASP A 98 -5.67 -7.31 -17.49
N TRP A 99 -6.20 -6.27 -16.86
CA TRP A 99 -7.29 -5.48 -17.41
C TRP A 99 -6.88 -4.58 -18.59
N HIS A 100 -5.58 -4.46 -18.87
CA HIS A 100 -5.09 -3.75 -20.06
C HIS A 100 -5.11 -4.62 -21.32
N LYS A 101 -5.19 -5.95 -21.18
CA LYS A 101 -5.31 -6.86 -22.32
C LYS A 101 -6.78 -6.96 -22.74
N LYS A 102 -7.04 -6.64 -24.02
CA LYS A 102 -8.36 -6.82 -24.61
C LYS A 102 -8.62 -8.32 -24.78
N ASP A 103 -9.39 -8.90 -23.88
CA ASP A 103 -9.85 -10.28 -24.02
C ASP A 103 -11.33 -10.28 -24.46
N ARG A 104 -11.73 -11.24 -25.34
CA ARG A 104 -13.09 -11.32 -25.90
C ARG A 104 -14.17 -11.55 -24.82
N ILE A 105 -13.78 -11.98 -23.64
CA ILE A 105 -14.68 -12.35 -22.53
C ILE A 105 -14.95 -11.16 -21.58
N ASN A 106 -14.11 -10.12 -21.58
CA ASN A 106 -14.28 -8.93 -20.74
C ASN A 106 -14.31 -7.67 -21.61
N PRO A 107 -15.48 -7.06 -21.83
CA PRO A 107 -15.57 -5.77 -22.49
C PRO A 107 -15.02 -4.69 -21.55
N HIS A 108 -13.74 -4.35 -21.71
CA HIS A 108 -12.94 -3.44 -20.85
C HIS A 108 -13.48 -2.01 -20.69
N ARG A 109 -14.57 -1.66 -21.36
CA ARG A 109 -15.15 -0.32 -21.29
C ARG A 109 -15.69 0.06 -19.92
N LEU A 110 -15.95 -0.91 -19.02
CA LEU A 110 -16.60 -0.69 -17.73
C LEU A 110 -15.84 -1.33 -16.56
N HIS A 111 -14.51 -1.53 -16.70
CA HIS A 111 -13.68 -2.16 -15.64
C HIS A 111 -13.92 -1.52 -14.27
N GLY A 112 -13.96 -0.17 -14.19
CA GLY A 112 -14.21 0.55 -12.94
C GLY A 112 -15.52 0.18 -12.24
N PHE A 113 -16.55 -0.28 -12.98
CA PHE A 113 -17.83 -0.69 -12.38
C PHE A 113 -17.85 -2.16 -11.95
N PHE A 114 -17.11 -3.02 -12.64
CA PHE A 114 -17.22 -4.48 -12.45
C PHE A 114 -16.11 -5.07 -11.59
N HIS A 115 -14.91 -4.45 -11.57
CA HIS A 115 -13.77 -5.02 -10.80
C HIS A 115 -14.06 -5.19 -9.30
N PRO A 116 -14.84 -4.32 -8.59
CA PRO A 116 -15.12 -4.55 -7.18
C PRO A 116 -15.88 -5.86 -6.93
N GLY A 117 -16.80 -6.19 -7.84
CA GLY A 117 -17.53 -7.46 -7.80
C GLY A 117 -16.63 -8.66 -8.03
N THR A 118 -15.73 -8.56 -9.01
CA THR A 118 -14.74 -9.61 -9.33
C THR A 118 -13.74 -9.78 -8.17
N ALA A 119 -13.23 -8.69 -7.62
CA ALA A 119 -12.33 -8.71 -6.47
C ALA A 119 -13.00 -9.37 -5.26
N LEU A 120 -14.26 -9.03 -4.97
CA LEU A 120 -15.03 -9.65 -3.90
C LEU A 120 -15.25 -11.14 -4.13
N ALA A 121 -15.61 -11.56 -5.35
CA ALA A 121 -15.80 -12.97 -5.69
C ALA A 121 -14.52 -13.78 -5.51
N ASN A 122 -13.38 -13.28 -6.02
CA ASN A 122 -12.08 -13.93 -5.87
C ASN A 122 -11.65 -14.02 -4.41
N ALA A 123 -11.74 -12.91 -3.67
CA ALA A 123 -11.38 -12.87 -2.26
C ALA A 123 -12.28 -13.79 -1.40
N SER A 124 -13.58 -13.89 -1.71
CA SER A 124 -14.51 -14.77 -0.97
C SER A 124 -14.29 -16.27 -1.22
N ARG A 125 -13.65 -16.64 -2.34
CA ARG A 125 -13.28 -18.05 -2.61
C ARG A 125 -12.07 -18.49 -1.79
N GLU A 126 -11.19 -17.56 -1.46
CA GLU A 126 -9.89 -17.86 -0.84
C GLU A 126 -9.86 -17.51 0.66
N TYR A 127 -10.64 -16.52 1.08
CA TYR A 127 -10.63 -16.00 2.46
C TYR A 127 -12.03 -15.96 3.08
N ALA A 128 -12.12 -16.28 4.38
CA ALA A 128 -13.32 -16.05 5.16
C ALA A 128 -13.45 -14.55 5.48
N LEU A 129 -14.19 -13.82 4.64
CA LEU A 129 -14.34 -12.37 4.74
C LEU A 129 -15.44 -11.98 5.73
N THR A 130 -15.16 -11.01 6.60
CA THR A 130 -16.15 -10.38 7.44
C THR A 130 -17.09 -9.47 6.63
N PRO A 131 -18.28 -9.10 7.16
CA PRO A 131 -19.16 -8.15 6.47
C PRO A 131 -18.49 -6.80 6.15
N ARG A 132 -17.57 -6.31 7.02
CA ARG A 132 -16.82 -5.08 6.77
C ARG A 132 -15.80 -5.23 5.64
N GLU A 133 -15.05 -6.32 5.62
CA GLU A 133 -14.13 -6.60 4.52
C GLU A 133 -14.86 -6.65 3.19
N LYS A 134 -16.04 -7.28 3.15
CA LYS A 134 -16.91 -7.30 1.96
C LYS A 134 -17.40 -5.91 1.56
N ASP A 135 -17.79 -5.08 2.53
CA ASP A 135 -18.22 -3.69 2.30
C ASP A 135 -17.08 -2.85 1.71
N ILE A 136 -15.87 -2.96 2.26
CA ILE A 136 -14.67 -2.30 1.77
C ILE A 136 -14.42 -2.70 0.32
N ILE A 137 -14.31 -4.00 0.03
CA ILE A 137 -13.97 -4.50 -1.30
C ILE A 137 -15.03 -4.09 -2.33
N LYS A 138 -16.32 -4.23 -2.00
CA LYS A 138 -17.38 -3.99 -2.96
C LYS A 138 -17.62 -2.51 -3.25
N LYS A 139 -17.32 -1.61 -2.31
CA LYS A 139 -17.75 -0.21 -2.39
C LYS A 139 -16.62 0.81 -2.48
N HIS A 140 -15.35 0.38 -2.58
CA HIS A 140 -14.21 1.30 -2.67
C HIS A 140 -14.29 2.24 -3.89
N MET A 141 -15.02 1.85 -4.94
CA MET A 141 -15.16 2.68 -6.14
C MET A 141 -16.20 3.80 -6.03
N TRP A 142 -16.86 3.96 -4.88
CA TRP A 142 -17.74 5.12 -4.68
C TRP A 142 -16.98 6.44 -4.97
N PRO A 143 -17.59 7.45 -5.65
CA PRO A 143 -18.96 7.56 -6.10
C PRO A 143 -19.26 6.97 -7.50
N LEU A 144 -18.28 6.33 -8.16
CA LEU A 144 -18.49 5.68 -9.44
C LEU A 144 -19.55 4.56 -9.33
N THR A 145 -19.54 3.81 -8.25
CA THR A 145 -20.61 2.88 -7.88
C THR A 145 -21.65 3.60 -7.02
N ILE A 146 -22.95 3.38 -7.27
CA ILE A 146 -24.06 4.14 -6.67
C ILE A 146 -24.16 3.92 -5.16
N ILE A 147 -23.85 2.69 -4.68
CA ILE A 147 -24.03 2.33 -3.27
C ILE A 147 -22.82 2.82 -2.45
N PRO A 148 -23.02 3.73 -1.47
CA PRO A 148 -21.93 4.26 -0.67
C PRO A 148 -21.39 3.23 0.32
N PRO A 149 -20.14 3.42 0.80
CA PRO A 149 -19.59 2.68 1.94
C PRO A 149 -20.49 2.76 3.17
N MET A 150 -20.68 1.63 3.88
CA MET A 150 -21.57 1.58 5.04
C MET A 150 -20.83 1.59 6.39
N CYS A 151 -19.53 1.36 6.39
CA CYS A 151 -18.72 1.44 7.59
C CYS A 151 -17.57 2.45 7.43
N ARG A 152 -17.08 2.97 8.56
CA ARG A 152 -16.01 3.97 8.56
C ARG A 152 -14.71 3.45 7.94
N GLU A 153 -14.44 2.16 8.09
CA GLU A 153 -13.29 1.50 7.48
C GLU A 153 -13.35 1.54 5.96
N ALA A 154 -14.54 1.33 5.38
CA ALA A 154 -14.75 1.41 3.94
C ALA A 154 -14.58 2.85 3.42
N TRP A 155 -15.03 3.87 4.16
CA TRP A 155 -14.79 5.27 3.82
C TRP A 155 -13.29 5.62 3.85
N ILE A 156 -12.56 5.14 4.89
CA ILE A 156 -11.12 5.37 5.00
C ILE A 156 -10.38 4.74 3.81
N VAL A 157 -10.71 3.49 3.46
CA VAL A 157 -10.07 2.79 2.34
C VAL A 157 -10.41 3.44 1.01
N THR A 158 -11.67 3.84 0.79
CA THR A 158 -12.08 4.59 -0.41
C THR A 158 -11.29 5.88 -0.56
N ALA A 159 -11.15 6.67 0.51
CA ALA A 159 -10.36 7.90 0.48
C ALA A 159 -8.86 7.62 0.24
N ALA A 160 -8.31 6.58 0.86
CA ALA A 160 -6.92 6.16 0.68
C ALA A 160 -6.65 5.71 -0.75
N ASP A 161 -7.54 4.92 -1.34
CA ASP A 161 -7.44 4.46 -2.72
C ASP A 161 -7.45 5.64 -3.71
N LYS A 162 -8.42 6.54 -3.62
CA LYS A 162 -8.49 7.73 -4.48
C LYS A 162 -7.22 8.59 -4.36
N TRP A 163 -6.73 8.79 -3.13
CA TRP A 163 -5.49 9.51 -2.89
C TRP A 163 -4.27 8.82 -3.50
N CYS A 164 -4.13 7.50 -3.32
CA CYS A 164 -3.02 6.73 -3.87
C CYS A 164 -3.05 6.76 -5.41
N SER A 165 -4.21 6.49 -6.02
CA SER A 165 -4.39 6.51 -7.48
C SER A 165 -4.07 7.88 -8.07
N PHE A 166 -4.53 8.97 -7.44
CA PHE A 166 -4.20 10.34 -7.84
C PHE A 166 -2.71 10.61 -7.80
N MET A 167 -2.04 10.25 -6.69
CA MET A 167 -0.60 10.46 -6.52
C MET A 167 0.23 9.60 -7.47
N GLU A 168 -0.24 8.42 -7.82
CA GLU A 168 0.40 7.52 -8.79
C GLU A 168 0.31 8.10 -10.19
N THR A 169 -0.85 8.60 -10.58
CA THR A 169 -1.06 9.28 -11.87
C THR A 169 -0.20 10.54 -11.99
N LEU A 170 -0.13 11.39 -10.95
CA LEU A 170 0.72 12.59 -10.96
C LEU A 170 2.22 12.30 -11.09
N ARG A 171 2.69 11.18 -10.51
CA ARG A 171 4.10 10.76 -10.64
C ARG A 171 4.46 10.35 -12.07
N LEU A 172 3.52 9.78 -12.81
CA LEU A 172 3.70 9.49 -14.22
C LEU A 172 3.93 10.76 -15.06
N HIS A 173 3.21 11.83 -14.76
CA HIS A 173 3.39 13.11 -15.46
C HIS A 173 4.72 13.81 -15.12
N LYS A 174 5.34 13.52 -13.97
CA LYS A 174 6.65 14.06 -13.59
C LYS A 174 7.84 13.20 -14.03
N GLY A 175 7.61 12.01 -14.54
CA GLY A 175 8.61 10.96 -14.80
C GLY A 175 8.80 10.65 -16.28
N HIS A 176 8.87 11.64 -17.19
CA HIS A 176 9.47 11.45 -18.52
C HIS A 176 11.01 11.54 -18.47
N GLY A 177 11.58 10.86 -17.47
CA GLY A 177 13.00 10.58 -17.37
C GLY A 177 13.16 9.08 -17.17
N ALA A 178 13.62 8.39 -18.22
CA ALA A 178 13.77 6.94 -18.27
C ALA A 178 14.59 6.42 -17.08
N VAL A 179 13.97 5.64 -16.20
CA VAL A 179 14.67 4.67 -15.36
C VAL A 179 14.35 3.29 -15.90
N SER A 180 15.29 2.78 -16.69
CA SER A 180 15.34 1.40 -17.16
C SER A 180 15.42 0.47 -15.95
N ILE A 181 14.35 -0.26 -15.67
CA ILE A 181 14.39 -1.32 -14.67
C ILE A 181 15.00 -2.54 -15.34
N LYS A 182 16.31 -2.77 -15.10
CA LYS A 182 16.92 -4.08 -15.32
C LYS A 182 16.21 -5.11 -14.45
N ARG A 183 15.64 -6.12 -15.10
CA ARG A 183 15.15 -7.36 -14.49
C ARG A 183 16.32 -8.03 -13.78
N GLU A 184 16.37 -8.01 -12.49
CA GLU A 184 17.19 -8.94 -11.70
C GLU A 184 16.29 -10.03 -11.14
N GLN A 185 16.41 -11.20 -11.74
CA GLN A 185 15.86 -12.44 -11.19
C GLN A 185 16.80 -12.95 -10.11
N GLY A 186 16.24 -13.26 -8.95
CA GLY A 186 16.76 -14.25 -8.03
C GLY A 186 18.04 -13.93 -7.28
N THR A 187 17.93 -13.24 -6.14
CA THR A 187 18.81 -13.37 -4.95
C THR A 187 18.36 -12.36 -3.89
N ASP A 188 17.26 -12.54 -3.16
CA ASP A 188 16.86 -11.36 -2.38
C ASP A 188 16.25 -11.54 -0.99
N VAL A 189 16.30 -12.70 -0.38
CA VAL A 189 16.03 -12.78 1.07
C VAL A 189 17.27 -12.32 1.85
N ARG A 190 18.45 -12.77 1.42
CA ARG A 190 19.72 -12.48 2.09
C ARG A 190 20.15 -11.01 1.96
N LYS A 191 19.99 -10.41 0.78
CA LYS A 191 20.25 -8.96 0.58
C LYS A 191 19.25 -8.06 1.31
N ALA A 192 18.00 -8.49 1.46
CA ALA A 192 17.02 -7.77 2.27
C ALA A 192 17.37 -7.81 3.76
N GLU A 193 17.89 -8.93 4.27
CA GLU A 193 18.36 -9.06 5.65
C GLU A 193 19.64 -8.24 5.90
N GLU A 194 20.58 -8.27 4.98
CA GLU A 194 21.82 -7.45 5.04
C GLU A 194 21.50 -5.94 4.95
N SER A 195 20.56 -5.53 4.10
CA SER A 195 20.08 -4.15 4.01
C SER A 195 19.39 -3.71 5.32
N VAL A 196 18.59 -4.57 5.93
CA VAL A 196 17.93 -4.29 7.22
C VAL A 196 18.96 -4.19 8.35
N ALA A 197 20.00 -5.03 8.34
CA ALA A 197 21.07 -4.99 9.33
C ALA A 197 21.94 -3.73 9.18
N ALA A 198 22.25 -3.32 7.96
CA ALA A 198 22.98 -2.09 7.66
C ALA A 198 22.18 -0.84 8.07
N ASP A 199 20.87 -0.80 7.77
CA ASP A 199 19.99 0.28 8.18
C ASP A 199 19.85 0.35 9.72
N LYS A 200 19.84 -0.80 10.41
CA LYS A 200 19.80 -0.84 11.88
C LYS A 200 21.05 -0.23 12.50
N LYS A 201 22.24 -0.61 12.01
CA LYS A 201 23.50 -0.02 12.46
C LYS A 201 23.59 1.48 12.21
N ARG A 202 23.07 1.93 11.05
CA ARG A 202 23.03 3.36 10.69
C ARG A 202 22.08 4.17 11.58
N VAL A 203 20.97 3.56 12.03
CA VAL A 203 20.04 4.19 12.99
C VAL A 203 20.65 4.27 14.37
N GLU A 204 21.29 3.19 14.83
CA GLU A 204 21.95 3.13 16.14
C GLU A 204 23.13 4.11 16.22
N GLY A 205 23.94 4.21 15.16
CA GLY A 205 25.03 5.20 15.07
C GLY A 205 24.52 6.65 15.12
N LYS A 206 23.45 6.97 14.37
CA LYS A 206 22.86 8.31 14.42
C LYS A 206 22.16 8.64 15.73
N ARG A 207 21.67 7.64 16.44
CA ARG A 207 21.09 7.81 17.78
C ARG A 207 22.16 8.11 18.82
N ALA A 208 23.32 7.48 18.71
CA ALA A 208 24.48 7.76 19.57
C ALA A 208 25.03 9.18 19.35
N GLU A 209 25.08 9.66 18.11
CA GLU A 209 25.52 11.03 17.77
C GLU A 209 24.56 12.14 18.25
N ILE A 210 23.30 11.82 18.53
CA ILE A 210 22.30 12.82 18.99
C ILE A 210 22.27 12.92 20.52
N ILE A 211 22.68 11.87 21.21
CA ILE A 211 22.59 11.76 22.68
C ILE A 211 23.93 12.10 23.38
N GLY A 212 25.07 12.05 22.66
CA GLY A 212 26.39 12.54 23.12
C GLY A 212 26.59 14.01 22.70
#